data_d1268cc47c1618cc99a15716cfb910fc
#
_entry.id   d1268cc47c1618cc99a15716cfb910fc
#
_cell.length_a   1.000
_cell.length_b   1.000
_cell.length_c   1.000
_cell.angle_alpha   90.00
_cell.angle_beta   90.00
_cell.angle_gamma   90.00
#
_symmetry.space_group_name_H-M   'P 1'
#
loop_
_entity.id
_entity.type
_entity.pdbx_description
1 polymer ?
#
loop_
_entity_poly.entity_id
_entity_poly.type
_entity_poly.pdbx_seq_one_letter_code
_entity_poly.pdbx_strand_id
1 'polypeptide(L)'
;MAYVTKKDQRGYIDFRNLVIDFSCEDVEVFDRVKDITRLYPMKSMDNLIVMCTHGQMTVKVSNTQFEVHSGDVMICPPRVKISDVVFSNDFDSRVIRISNHLVQTLLNDKIEIWHHAIYMSPLSVTTMSDVNQEEFYFYFSLIRSKTLNSANERPCEILLALLRALLLDICFMVEQEQGYVKEQKLSQGKLLFNRFLNLLSNSEVKRLPISNYADQLAITPKYLTMVCQKYSDKTASEWVAQYTIEEIRFYLKSTELSIKEISAKLGFANMSHFGSYVRKHLGMSPSEYRYTQKEV
;
A
#
# COMPACT_ATOMS: atom_id res chain seq x y z
N MET A 1 13.38 25.07 3.51
CA MET A 1 12.39 25.88 2.75
C MET A 1 11.05 25.22 2.91
N ALA A 2 10.07 25.95 3.44
CA ALA A 2 8.74 25.41 3.71
C ALA A 2 7.92 25.41 2.41
N TYR A 3 7.45 24.26 1.97
CA TYR A 3 6.48 24.18 0.89
C TYR A 3 5.09 24.50 1.42
N VAL A 4 4.55 25.64 0.98
CA VAL A 4 3.17 26.04 1.25
C VAL A 4 2.31 25.44 0.13
N THR A 5 1.54 24.41 0.43
CA THR A 5 0.49 23.94 -0.48
C THR A 5 -0.82 24.68 -0.18
N LYS A 6 -1.39 25.29 -1.23
CA LYS A 6 -2.70 25.96 -1.19
C LYS A 6 -3.80 24.97 -0.80
N LYS A 7 -4.66 25.38 0.13
CA LYS A 7 -5.90 24.73 0.54
C LYS A 7 -6.79 24.46 -0.67
N ASP A 8 -7.06 23.20 -0.98
CA ASP A 8 -8.22 22.79 -1.77
C ASP A 8 -9.31 22.31 -0.81
N GLN A 9 -10.58 22.65 -1.10
CA GLN A 9 -11.74 22.49 -0.21
C GLN A 9 -12.15 21.02 0.08
N ARG A 10 -11.28 20.05 -0.10
CA ARG A 10 -11.51 18.60 0.05
C ARG A 10 -10.91 17.98 1.31
N GLY A 11 -10.71 18.75 2.37
CA GLY A 11 -10.37 18.16 3.68
C GLY A 11 -8.93 17.65 3.79
N TYR A 12 -7.97 18.31 3.16
CA TYR A 12 -6.54 18.02 3.32
C TYR A 12 -6.05 18.43 4.70
N ILE A 13 -5.42 17.49 5.38
CA ILE A 13 -4.78 17.67 6.67
C ILE A 13 -3.57 18.59 6.50
N ASP A 14 -3.42 19.54 7.42
CA ASP A 14 -2.30 20.47 7.48
C ASP A 14 -1.03 19.74 7.93
N PHE A 15 -0.15 19.40 7.02
CA PHE A 15 1.13 18.75 7.29
C PHE A 15 2.20 19.65 7.90
N ARG A 16 1.87 20.88 8.31
CA ARG A 16 2.84 21.93 8.72
C ARG A 16 3.70 21.58 9.94
N ASN A 17 3.36 20.52 10.68
CA ASN A 17 4.10 20.08 11.87
C ASN A 17 4.73 18.68 11.73
N LEU A 18 4.68 18.08 10.54
CA LEU A 18 5.35 16.81 10.26
C LEU A 18 6.67 17.10 9.56
N VAL A 19 7.76 16.60 10.10
CA VAL A 19 9.05 16.63 9.41
C VAL A 19 9.02 15.58 8.33
N ILE A 20 8.72 16.01 7.09
CA ILE A 20 8.85 15.16 5.92
C ILE A 20 10.34 15.13 5.58
N ASP A 21 10.98 14.00 5.79
CA ASP A 21 12.39 13.84 5.48
C ASP A 21 12.61 13.62 3.98
N PHE A 22 11.65 13.01 3.30
CA PHE A 22 11.68 12.80 1.86
C PHE A 22 10.27 12.56 1.32
N SER A 23 10.00 13.14 0.16
CA SER A 23 8.76 12.88 -0.58
C SER A 23 9.06 12.75 -2.08
N CYS A 24 8.64 11.63 -2.67
CA CYS A 24 8.36 11.50 -4.09
C CYS A 24 6.94 10.96 -4.23
N GLU A 25 6.36 10.97 -5.41
CA GLU A 25 4.96 10.61 -5.58
C GLU A 25 4.58 9.22 -5.03
N ASP A 26 5.52 8.27 -5.05
CA ASP A 26 5.29 6.88 -4.66
C ASP A 26 5.80 6.54 -3.26
N VAL A 27 6.65 7.39 -2.66
CA VAL A 27 7.28 7.15 -1.35
C VAL A 27 7.38 8.42 -0.54
N GLU A 28 7.00 8.35 0.71
CA GLU A 28 7.28 9.38 1.71
C GLU A 28 7.85 8.75 2.97
N VAL A 29 8.83 9.43 3.56
CA VAL A 29 9.51 9.00 4.79
C VAL A 29 9.33 10.08 5.83
N PHE A 30 8.89 9.67 7.03
CA PHE A 30 8.62 10.57 8.13
C PHE A 30 9.37 10.09 9.38
N ASP A 31 10.13 10.96 10.00
CA ASP A 31 10.79 10.75 11.29
C ASP A 31 10.02 11.45 12.41
N ARG A 32 10.02 10.86 13.60
CA ARG A 32 9.41 11.43 14.81
C ARG A 32 7.92 11.75 14.68
N VAL A 33 7.16 10.77 14.23
CA VAL A 33 5.71 10.88 14.09
C VAL A 33 5.02 10.54 15.40
N LYS A 34 4.45 11.55 16.05
CA LYS A 34 3.72 11.42 17.32
C LYS A 34 2.21 11.16 17.13
N ASP A 35 1.72 11.30 15.93
CA ASP A 35 0.31 11.09 15.59
C ASP A 35 0.19 10.58 14.14
N ILE A 36 0.06 9.27 14.00
CA ILE A 36 -0.07 8.62 12.69
C ILE A 36 -1.42 8.93 12.01
N THR A 37 -2.43 9.40 12.74
CA THR A 37 -3.72 9.71 12.14
C THR A 37 -3.62 10.85 11.13
N ARG A 38 -2.61 11.69 11.29
CA ARG A 38 -2.30 12.77 10.35
C ARG A 38 -1.73 12.29 9.02
N LEU A 39 -1.13 11.09 9.00
CA LEU A 39 -0.53 10.49 7.80
C LEU A 39 -1.52 9.61 7.04
N TYR A 40 -2.58 9.19 7.72
CA TYR A 40 -3.53 8.24 7.17
C TYR A 40 -4.90 8.90 6.97
N PRO A 41 -5.13 9.57 5.84
CA PRO A 41 -6.49 9.99 5.49
C PRO A 41 -7.37 8.73 5.35
N MET A 42 -8.63 8.81 5.79
CA MET A 42 -9.57 7.69 5.92
C MET A 42 -9.73 6.78 4.67
N LYS A 43 -9.02 7.07 3.57
CA LYS A 43 -9.01 6.31 2.31
C LYS A 43 -7.65 6.34 1.63
N SER A 44 -6.55 6.17 2.36
CA SER A 44 -5.23 6.09 1.74
C SER A 44 -5.19 4.93 0.73
N MET A 45 -4.61 5.21 -0.43
CA MET A 45 -4.34 4.21 -1.48
C MET A 45 -2.98 3.53 -1.29
N ASP A 46 -2.23 3.96 -0.28
CA ASP A 46 -0.85 3.59 -0.04
C ASP A 46 -0.74 2.61 1.13
N ASN A 47 0.36 1.88 1.16
CA ASN A 47 0.75 1.09 2.32
C ASN A 47 1.45 2.01 3.31
N LEU A 48 1.19 1.83 4.59
CA LEU A 48 1.86 2.53 5.67
C LEU A 48 2.62 1.50 6.52
N ILE A 49 3.93 1.69 6.66
CA ILE A 49 4.79 0.90 7.53
C ILE A 49 5.16 1.81 8.69
N VAL A 50 4.71 1.47 9.89
CA VAL A 50 4.91 2.24 11.12
C VAL A 50 5.77 1.44 12.06
N MET A 51 6.94 1.94 12.41
CA MET A 51 7.78 1.41 13.49
C MET A 51 7.59 2.29 14.73
N CYS A 52 7.06 1.73 15.80
CA CYS A 52 6.99 2.40 17.09
C CYS A 52 8.38 2.42 17.72
N THR A 53 8.92 3.61 18.00
CA THR A 53 10.25 3.77 18.58
C THR A 53 10.22 4.05 20.07
N HIS A 54 9.13 4.67 20.57
CA HIS A 54 8.91 4.94 21.98
C HIS A 54 7.41 4.89 22.30
N GLY A 55 7.12 4.62 23.58
CA GLY A 55 5.75 4.59 24.07
C GLY A 55 4.91 3.46 23.49
N GLN A 56 3.61 3.70 23.42
CA GLN A 56 2.64 2.75 22.89
C GLN A 56 1.45 3.44 22.26
N MET A 57 0.77 2.74 21.36
CA MET A 57 -0.55 3.15 20.86
C MET A 57 -1.51 1.97 20.82
N THR A 58 -2.79 2.28 21.03
CA THR A 58 -3.89 1.38 20.72
C THR A 58 -4.54 1.88 19.44
N VAL A 59 -4.81 0.99 18.50
CA VAL A 59 -5.39 1.33 17.21
C VAL A 59 -6.37 0.26 16.77
N LYS A 60 -7.49 0.69 16.18
CA LYS A 60 -8.44 -0.23 15.56
C LYS A 60 -8.27 -0.19 14.04
N VAL A 61 -7.89 -1.32 13.48
CA VAL A 61 -7.73 -1.52 12.05
C VAL A 61 -8.90 -2.36 11.55
N SER A 62 -9.76 -1.76 10.72
CA SER A 62 -11.05 -2.33 10.36
C SER A 62 -11.88 -2.62 11.60
N ASN A 63 -12.06 -3.87 12.00
CA ASN A 63 -12.81 -4.28 13.20
C ASN A 63 -11.94 -4.90 14.30
N THR A 64 -10.62 -4.96 14.11
CA THR A 64 -9.68 -5.57 15.06
C THR A 64 -8.88 -4.50 15.76
N GLN A 65 -8.84 -4.57 17.09
CA GLN A 65 -8.01 -3.69 17.92
C GLN A 65 -6.62 -4.29 18.07
N PHE A 66 -5.61 -3.44 17.94
CA PHE A 66 -4.20 -3.77 18.13
C PHE A 66 -3.58 -2.85 19.17
N GLU A 67 -2.66 -3.40 19.93
CA GLU A 67 -1.74 -2.66 20.78
C GLU A 67 -0.38 -2.69 20.10
N VAL A 68 0.27 -1.54 20.00
CA VAL A 68 1.58 -1.36 19.35
C VAL A 68 2.50 -0.74 20.38
N HIS A 69 3.57 -1.43 20.69
CA HIS A 69 4.56 -1.05 21.68
C HIS A 69 5.88 -0.65 21.02
N SER A 70 6.78 -0.05 21.79
CA SER A 70 8.15 0.23 21.35
C SER A 70 8.81 -1.04 20.82
N GLY A 71 9.38 -0.99 19.63
CA GLY A 71 9.96 -2.12 18.91
C GLY A 71 9.00 -2.86 17.97
N ASP A 72 7.72 -2.53 17.99
CA ASP A 72 6.74 -3.14 17.05
C ASP A 72 6.73 -2.42 15.71
N VAL A 73 6.52 -3.20 14.65
CA VAL A 73 6.17 -2.70 13.32
C VAL A 73 4.72 -3.01 13.01
N MET A 74 3.97 -1.98 12.65
CA MET A 74 2.61 -2.11 12.15
C MET A 74 2.58 -1.83 10.65
N ILE A 75 1.90 -2.69 9.90
CA ILE A 75 1.69 -2.52 8.46
C ILE A 75 0.19 -2.28 8.22
N CYS A 76 -0.12 -1.12 7.65
CA CYS A 76 -1.49 -0.77 7.27
C CYS A 76 -1.63 -0.87 5.75
N PRO A 77 -2.43 -1.82 5.24
CA PRO A 77 -2.69 -1.95 3.81
C PRO A 77 -3.50 -0.77 3.27
N PRO A 78 -3.52 -0.59 1.94
CA PRO A 78 -4.35 0.43 1.31
C PRO A 78 -5.84 0.28 1.63
N ARG A 79 -6.53 1.41 1.82
CA ARG A 79 -7.99 1.50 2.03
C ARG A 79 -8.52 0.81 3.29
N VAL A 80 -7.68 0.46 4.21
CA VAL A 80 -8.10 -0.04 5.51
C VAL A 80 -8.59 1.13 6.36
N LYS A 81 -9.66 0.92 7.12
CA LYS A 81 -10.15 1.93 8.05
C LYS A 81 -9.34 1.87 9.34
N ILE A 82 -8.66 2.96 9.66
CA ILE A 82 -8.05 3.18 10.97
C ILE A 82 -9.00 4.04 11.81
N SER A 83 -9.28 3.62 13.03
CA SER A 83 -10.11 4.35 14.00
C SER A 83 -9.66 4.08 15.42
N ASP A 84 -10.24 4.82 16.37
CA ASP A 84 -10.06 4.63 17.81
C ASP A 84 -8.57 4.59 18.22
N VAL A 85 -7.78 5.56 17.70
CA VAL A 85 -6.35 5.62 17.97
C VAL A 85 -6.10 6.41 19.25
N VAL A 86 -5.41 5.78 20.19
CA VAL A 86 -5.00 6.37 21.47
C VAL A 86 -3.50 6.21 21.61
N PHE A 87 -2.79 7.28 21.94
CA PHE A 87 -1.34 7.32 22.10
C PHE A 87 -0.95 7.57 23.56
N SER A 88 0.16 6.97 24.00
CA SER A 88 0.84 7.40 25.21
C SER A 88 1.50 8.77 25.00
N ASN A 89 1.79 9.49 26.09
CA ASN A 89 2.37 10.85 26.01
C ASN A 89 3.78 10.86 25.39
N ASP A 90 4.49 9.76 25.49
CA ASP A 90 5.85 9.53 24.98
C ASP A 90 5.89 8.81 23.65
N PHE A 91 4.73 8.59 23.02
CA PHE A 91 4.66 7.90 21.72
C PHE A 91 5.47 8.64 20.67
N ASP A 92 6.32 7.87 19.99
CA ASP A 92 7.07 8.32 18.82
C ASP A 92 7.22 7.16 17.83
N SER A 93 7.28 7.48 16.54
CA SER A 93 7.36 6.45 15.49
C SER A 93 8.10 6.96 14.27
N ARG A 94 8.62 6.01 13.50
CA ARG A 94 9.09 6.22 12.14
C ARG A 94 8.11 5.62 11.16
N VAL A 95 7.86 6.33 10.07
CA VAL A 95 6.84 5.92 9.12
C VAL A 95 7.37 5.99 7.69
N ILE A 96 7.10 4.94 6.93
CA ILE A 96 7.30 4.91 5.49
C ILE A 96 5.92 4.73 4.85
N ARG A 97 5.53 5.68 4.02
CA ARG A 97 4.37 5.57 3.13
C ARG A 97 4.85 5.17 1.75
N ILE A 98 4.27 4.14 1.18
CA ILE A 98 4.66 3.61 -0.12
C ILE A 98 3.42 3.26 -0.92
N SER A 99 3.37 3.71 -2.20
CA SER A 99 2.24 3.41 -3.07
C SER A 99 2.11 1.90 -3.29
N ASN A 100 0.86 1.42 -3.40
CA ASN A 100 0.63 0.00 -3.66
C ASN A 100 1.21 -0.44 -5.00
N HIS A 101 1.22 0.45 -5.99
CA HIS A 101 1.83 0.19 -7.29
C HIS A 101 3.35 -0.05 -7.17
N LEU A 102 4.05 0.80 -6.39
CA LEU A 102 5.49 0.63 -6.19
C LEU A 102 5.81 -0.67 -5.44
N VAL A 103 5.02 -1.02 -4.41
CA VAL A 103 5.16 -2.32 -3.72
C VAL A 103 5.00 -3.49 -4.70
N GLN A 104 3.99 -3.46 -5.56
CA GLN A 104 3.77 -4.48 -6.58
C GLN A 104 4.96 -4.56 -7.57
N THR A 105 5.49 -3.42 -7.97
CA THR A 105 6.65 -3.36 -8.88
C THR A 105 7.90 -3.92 -8.22
N LEU A 106 8.18 -3.54 -6.97
CA LEU A 106 9.38 -3.96 -6.24
C LEU A 106 9.33 -5.43 -5.83
N LEU A 107 8.15 -5.96 -5.53
CA LEU A 107 7.93 -7.33 -5.07
C LEU A 107 7.24 -8.22 -6.11
N ASN A 108 7.33 -7.90 -7.40
CA ASN A 108 6.61 -8.62 -8.46
C ASN A 108 6.75 -10.15 -8.35
N ASP A 109 7.96 -10.64 -8.09
CA ASP A 109 8.29 -12.05 -7.91
C ASP A 109 7.95 -12.60 -6.50
N LYS A 110 7.63 -11.74 -5.54
CA LYS A 110 7.34 -12.06 -4.13
C LYS A 110 6.05 -11.44 -3.62
N ILE A 111 5.24 -10.89 -4.50
CA ILE A 111 4.01 -10.16 -4.12
C ILE A 111 3.02 -11.06 -3.35
N GLU A 112 3.06 -12.36 -3.57
CA GLU A 112 2.25 -13.33 -2.82
C GLU A 112 2.59 -13.32 -1.32
N ILE A 113 3.88 -13.24 -1.00
CA ILE A 113 4.36 -13.19 0.40
C ILE A 113 3.88 -11.89 1.04
N TRP A 114 4.01 -10.76 0.33
CA TRP A 114 3.50 -9.47 0.81
C TRP A 114 1.99 -9.50 1.05
N HIS A 115 1.20 -10.00 0.09
CA HIS A 115 -0.24 -10.15 0.27
C HIS A 115 -0.58 -11.06 1.46
N HIS A 116 0.19 -12.13 1.64
CA HIS A 116 0.05 -12.99 2.80
C HIS A 116 0.35 -12.23 4.10
N ALA A 117 1.45 -11.49 4.14
CA ALA A 117 1.86 -10.71 5.30
C ALA A 117 0.78 -9.70 5.74
N ILE A 118 0.21 -8.94 4.81
CA ILE A 118 -0.69 -7.83 5.12
C ILE A 118 -2.18 -8.20 5.24
N TYR A 119 -2.62 -9.28 4.57
CA TYR A 119 -4.04 -9.67 4.55
C TYR A 119 -4.33 -10.99 5.24
N MET A 120 -3.32 -11.84 5.42
CA MET A 120 -3.50 -13.19 5.95
C MET A 120 -2.98 -13.36 7.37
N SER A 121 -2.04 -12.55 7.78
CA SER A 121 -1.61 -12.51 9.17
C SER A 121 -2.76 -11.94 10.02
N PRO A 122 -3.09 -12.57 11.17
CA PRO A 122 -3.96 -11.93 12.13
C PRO A 122 -3.31 -10.67 12.73
N LEU A 123 -2.03 -10.45 12.47
CA LEU A 123 -1.21 -9.40 13.03
C LEU A 123 -0.84 -8.39 11.93
N SER A 124 -1.54 -7.26 11.91
CA SER A 124 -1.01 -6.05 11.29
C SER A 124 0.14 -5.45 12.11
N VAL A 125 0.49 -6.08 13.23
CA VAL A 125 1.53 -5.68 14.18
C VAL A 125 2.43 -6.88 14.46
N THR A 126 3.73 -6.68 14.32
CA THR A 126 4.78 -7.68 14.53
C THR A 126 5.82 -7.11 15.47
N THR A 127 6.12 -7.82 16.56
CA THR A 127 7.20 -7.43 17.47
C THR A 127 8.54 -7.85 16.87
N MET A 128 9.42 -6.88 16.66
CA MET A 128 10.74 -7.16 16.10
C MET A 128 11.75 -7.53 17.19
N SER A 129 12.63 -8.49 16.88
CA SER A 129 13.83 -8.72 17.68
C SER A 129 14.74 -7.48 17.69
N ASP A 130 15.61 -7.34 18.69
CA ASP A 130 16.55 -6.21 18.76
C ASP A 130 17.37 -6.07 17.47
N VAL A 131 17.80 -7.20 16.89
CA VAL A 131 18.55 -7.23 15.62
C VAL A 131 17.71 -6.67 14.48
N ASN A 132 16.47 -7.09 14.33
CA ASN A 132 15.59 -6.62 13.28
C ASN A 132 15.24 -5.13 13.46
N GLN A 133 15.14 -4.64 14.71
CA GLN A 133 14.96 -3.21 14.99
C GLN A 133 16.16 -2.40 14.52
N GLU A 134 17.39 -2.86 14.81
CA GLU A 134 18.62 -2.19 14.34
C GLU A 134 18.69 -2.18 12.81
N GLU A 135 18.37 -3.29 12.15
CA GLU A 135 18.35 -3.39 10.69
C GLU A 135 17.32 -2.42 10.08
N PHE A 136 16.12 -2.34 10.63
CA PHE A 136 15.13 -1.36 10.20
C PHE A 136 15.63 0.08 10.35
N TYR A 137 16.34 0.37 11.45
CA TYR A 137 16.99 1.65 11.68
C TYR A 137 18.04 1.98 10.64
N PHE A 138 18.83 1.00 10.22
CA PHE A 138 19.84 1.17 9.16
C PHE A 138 19.15 1.45 7.81
N TYR A 139 18.13 0.69 7.45
CA TYR A 139 17.36 0.97 6.23
C TYR A 139 16.77 2.38 6.24
N PHE A 140 16.10 2.74 7.32
CA PHE A 140 15.50 4.06 7.45
C PHE A 140 16.54 5.18 7.33
N SER A 141 17.67 5.04 8.00
CA SER A 141 18.76 6.02 7.98
C SER A 141 19.43 6.12 6.61
N LEU A 142 19.62 4.99 5.92
CA LEU A 142 20.16 4.97 4.55
C LEU A 142 19.19 5.60 3.56
N ILE A 143 17.92 5.23 3.61
CA ILE A 143 16.86 5.83 2.78
C ILE A 143 16.88 7.35 2.98
N ARG A 144 16.84 7.81 4.23
CA ARG A 144 16.89 9.22 4.59
C ARG A 144 18.14 9.92 4.07
N SER A 145 19.32 9.33 4.27
CA SER A 145 20.60 9.91 3.81
C SER A 145 20.67 10.06 2.30
N LYS A 146 20.18 9.07 1.54
CA LYS A 146 20.19 9.10 0.07
C LYS A 146 19.18 10.10 -0.50
N THR A 147 18.12 10.37 0.22
CA THR A 147 17.08 11.30 -0.19
C THR A 147 17.41 12.76 0.12
N LEU A 148 18.16 13.02 1.21
CA LEU A 148 18.60 14.37 1.56
C LEU A 148 19.79 14.85 0.73
N ASN A 149 20.63 13.95 0.23
CA ASN A 149 21.79 14.26 -0.58
C ASN A 149 21.46 14.26 -2.09
N SER A 150 20.62 15.19 -2.52
CA SER A 150 20.12 15.34 -3.90
C SER A 150 21.17 15.73 -4.94
N ALA A 151 22.47 15.70 -4.63
CA ALA A 151 23.57 15.95 -5.55
C ALA A 151 23.89 14.76 -6.50
N ASN A 152 23.26 13.61 -6.32
CA ASN A 152 23.47 12.45 -7.18
C ASN A 152 22.38 12.34 -8.25
N GLU A 153 22.78 12.24 -9.51
CA GLU A 153 21.90 12.09 -10.67
C GLU A 153 21.05 10.79 -10.71
N ARG A 154 21.21 9.89 -9.72
CA ARG A 154 20.48 8.60 -9.63
C ARG A 154 19.94 8.26 -8.22
N PRO A 155 19.27 9.15 -7.52
CA PRO A 155 18.74 8.83 -6.19
C PRO A 155 17.64 7.76 -6.23
N CYS A 156 16.87 7.69 -7.33
CA CYS A 156 15.75 6.75 -7.45
C CYS A 156 16.19 5.28 -7.48
N GLU A 157 17.21 4.91 -8.21
CA GLU A 157 17.62 3.49 -8.33
C GLU A 157 18.09 2.92 -6.98
N ILE A 158 18.90 3.68 -6.24
CA ILE A 158 19.39 3.27 -4.91
C ILE A 158 18.22 3.21 -3.91
N LEU A 159 17.34 4.20 -3.96
CA LEU A 159 16.15 4.22 -3.10
C LEU A 159 15.26 3.00 -3.36
N LEU A 160 14.98 2.68 -4.62
CA LEU A 160 14.17 1.53 -5.00
C LEU A 160 14.81 0.21 -4.53
N ALA A 161 16.14 0.08 -4.64
CA ALA A 161 16.87 -1.09 -4.15
C ALA A 161 16.78 -1.23 -2.62
N LEU A 162 16.94 -0.14 -1.87
CA LEU A 162 16.81 -0.13 -0.41
C LEU A 162 15.38 -0.45 0.04
N LEU A 163 14.38 0.12 -0.64
CA LEU A 163 12.97 -0.18 -0.36
C LEU A 163 12.64 -1.64 -0.66
N ARG A 164 13.15 -2.19 -1.78
CA ARG A 164 12.97 -3.60 -2.10
C ARG A 164 13.56 -4.49 -1.01
N ALA A 165 14.80 -4.21 -0.57
CA ALA A 165 15.46 -4.96 0.50
C ALA A 165 14.63 -4.91 1.79
N LEU A 166 14.22 -3.72 2.24
CA LEU A 166 13.37 -3.56 3.43
C LEU A 166 12.06 -4.35 3.32
N LEU A 167 11.38 -4.29 2.18
CA LEU A 167 10.12 -5.01 1.97
C LEU A 167 10.32 -6.53 1.99
N LEU A 168 11.45 -7.03 1.45
CA LEU A 168 11.79 -8.46 1.51
C LEU A 168 12.07 -8.91 2.93
N ASP A 169 12.79 -8.11 3.73
CA ASP A 169 13.06 -8.44 5.13
C ASP A 169 11.77 -8.45 5.96
N ILE A 170 10.86 -7.50 5.73
CA ILE A 170 9.54 -7.53 6.35
C ILE A 170 8.77 -8.81 5.96
N CYS A 171 8.78 -9.19 4.68
CA CYS A 171 8.14 -10.43 4.23
C CYS A 171 8.75 -11.64 4.94
N PHE A 172 10.08 -11.69 5.05
CA PHE A 172 10.79 -12.79 5.69
C PHE A 172 10.50 -12.88 7.20
N MET A 173 10.47 -11.74 7.91
CA MET A 173 10.08 -11.70 9.32
C MET A 173 8.68 -12.28 9.54
N VAL A 174 7.72 -11.86 8.73
CA VAL A 174 6.34 -12.36 8.83
C VAL A 174 6.27 -13.86 8.50
N GLU A 175 7.06 -14.35 7.54
CA GLU A 175 7.13 -15.79 7.24
C GLU A 175 7.73 -16.59 8.40
N GLN A 176 8.76 -16.08 9.08
CA GLN A 176 9.36 -16.75 10.24
C GLN A 176 8.40 -16.84 11.42
N GLU A 177 7.70 -15.76 11.75
CA GLU A 177 6.69 -15.77 12.81
C GLU A 177 5.56 -16.76 12.51
N GLN A 178 5.16 -16.87 11.25
CA GLN A 178 4.18 -17.86 10.82
C GLN A 178 4.72 -19.30 10.81
N GLY A 179 6.02 -19.49 10.78
CA GLY A 179 6.67 -20.79 10.99
C GLY A 179 6.32 -21.40 12.36
N TYR A 180 6.16 -20.56 13.39
CA TYR A 180 5.63 -20.95 14.71
C TYR A 180 4.10 -21.14 14.71
N VAL A 181 3.37 -20.56 13.74
CA VAL A 181 1.90 -20.65 13.60
C VAL A 181 1.49 -21.74 12.58
N LYS A 182 2.44 -22.45 11.98
CA LYS A 182 2.18 -23.52 10.98
C LYS A 182 1.29 -24.67 11.47
N GLU A 183 0.99 -24.76 12.77
CA GLU A 183 0.02 -25.71 13.30
C GLU A 183 -1.45 -25.22 13.23
N GLN A 184 -1.70 -23.94 13.02
CA GLN A 184 -3.08 -23.49 12.74
C GLN A 184 -3.35 -23.63 11.24
N LYS A 185 -4.07 -24.69 10.85
CA LYS A 185 -4.61 -24.90 9.50
C LYS A 185 -5.24 -23.60 8.99
N LEU A 186 -4.58 -22.93 8.04
CA LEU A 186 -5.16 -21.80 7.32
C LEU A 186 -6.55 -22.21 6.83
N SER A 187 -7.57 -21.41 7.14
CA SER A 187 -8.92 -21.73 6.68
C SER A 187 -8.93 -21.74 5.15
N GLN A 188 -9.68 -22.67 4.55
CA GLN A 188 -9.79 -22.76 3.08
C GLN A 188 -10.17 -21.41 2.44
N GLY A 189 -10.98 -20.60 3.16
CA GLY A 189 -11.35 -19.27 2.70
C GLY A 189 -10.15 -18.29 2.62
N LYS A 190 -9.22 -18.36 3.58
CA LYS A 190 -7.99 -17.55 3.54
C LYS A 190 -7.12 -17.91 2.34
N LEU A 191 -6.90 -19.20 2.12
CA LEU A 191 -6.14 -19.71 0.95
C LEU A 191 -6.78 -19.26 -0.36
N LEU A 192 -8.11 -19.31 -0.41
CA LEU A 192 -8.86 -18.89 -1.59
C LEU A 192 -8.73 -17.39 -1.86
N PHE A 193 -8.79 -16.57 -0.82
CA PHE A 193 -8.56 -15.13 -0.94
C PHE A 193 -7.17 -14.81 -1.49
N ASN A 194 -6.15 -15.48 -0.98
CA ASN A 194 -4.78 -15.32 -1.45
C ASN A 194 -4.63 -15.70 -2.93
N ARG A 195 -5.19 -16.87 -3.31
CA ARG A 195 -5.21 -17.31 -4.72
C ARG A 195 -5.91 -16.29 -5.62
N PHE A 196 -6.99 -15.67 -5.16
CA PHE A 196 -7.66 -14.61 -5.91
C PHE A 196 -6.76 -13.39 -6.11
N LEU A 197 -6.10 -12.90 -5.05
CA LEU A 197 -5.18 -11.75 -5.16
C LEU A 197 -4.01 -12.07 -6.11
N ASN A 198 -3.49 -13.28 -6.06
CA ASN A 198 -2.44 -13.74 -6.96
C ASN A 198 -2.91 -13.80 -8.42
N LEU A 199 -4.09 -14.37 -8.67
CA LEU A 199 -4.68 -14.36 -10.01
C LEU A 199 -4.88 -12.93 -10.50
N LEU A 200 -5.37 -12.04 -9.65
CA LEU A 200 -5.60 -10.64 -9.99
C LEU A 200 -4.30 -9.90 -10.27
N SER A 201 -3.25 -10.10 -9.47
CA SER A 201 -1.94 -9.45 -9.68
C SER A 201 -1.25 -9.94 -10.95
N ASN A 202 -1.39 -11.22 -11.29
CA ASN A 202 -0.75 -11.83 -12.46
C ASN A 202 -1.58 -11.76 -13.75
N SER A 203 -2.85 -11.35 -13.68
CA SER A 203 -3.68 -11.21 -14.87
C SER A 203 -3.17 -10.08 -15.78
N GLU A 204 -3.03 -10.34 -17.07
CA GLU A 204 -2.64 -9.31 -18.05
C GLU A 204 -3.68 -8.17 -18.13
N VAL A 205 -4.95 -8.53 -18.08
CA VAL A 205 -6.07 -7.58 -17.99
C VAL A 205 -6.76 -7.74 -16.65
N LYS A 206 -6.58 -6.79 -15.74
CA LYS A 206 -7.18 -6.85 -14.40
C LYS A 206 -8.71 -6.74 -14.41
N ARG A 207 -9.26 -6.00 -15.37
CA ARG A 207 -10.69 -5.69 -15.46
C ARG A 207 -11.53 -6.82 -16.09
N LEU A 208 -11.21 -8.06 -15.78
CA LEU A 208 -12.06 -9.19 -16.16
C LEU A 208 -13.33 -9.24 -15.28
N PRO A 209 -14.45 -9.80 -15.80
CA PRO A 209 -15.62 -10.11 -14.99
C PRO A 209 -15.26 -10.98 -13.79
N ILE A 210 -15.95 -10.81 -12.67
CA ILE A 210 -15.69 -11.60 -11.45
C ILE A 210 -15.89 -13.10 -11.69
N SER A 211 -16.79 -13.47 -12.63
CA SER A 211 -16.98 -14.86 -13.05
C SER A 211 -15.69 -15.49 -13.57
N ASN A 212 -14.87 -14.77 -14.35
CA ASN A 212 -13.62 -15.30 -14.86
C ASN A 212 -12.62 -15.68 -13.75
N TYR A 213 -12.53 -14.87 -12.72
CA TYR A 213 -11.70 -15.18 -11.55
C TYR A 213 -12.29 -16.33 -10.73
N ALA A 214 -13.59 -16.32 -10.55
CA ALA A 214 -14.30 -17.37 -9.82
C ALA A 214 -14.18 -18.74 -10.50
N ASP A 215 -14.31 -18.77 -11.83
CA ASP A 215 -14.15 -19.99 -12.64
C ASP A 215 -12.74 -20.57 -12.53
N GLN A 216 -11.69 -19.73 -12.58
CA GLN A 216 -10.31 -20.16 -12.39
C GLN A 216 -10.05 -20.71 -10.97
N LEU A 217 -10.82 -20.27 -9.99
CA LEU A 217 -10.76 -20.74 -8.61
C LEU A 217 -11.70 -21.91 -8.32
N ALA A 218 -12.48 -22.35 -9.31
CA ALA A 218 -13.50 -23.41 -9.21
C ALA A 218 -14.56 -23.12 -8.13
N ILE A 219 -15.02 -21.86 -8.06
CA ILE A 219 -16.05 -21.39 -7.09
C ILE A 219 -17.07 -20.47 -7.77
N THR A 220 -18.11 -20.12 -7.04
CA THR A 220 -19.11 -19.14 -7.51
C THR A 220 -18.65 -17.69 -7.29
N PRO A 221 -19.02 -16.73 -8.17
CA PRO A 221 -18.75 -15.32 -7.96
C PRO A 221 -19.25 -14.76 -6.62
N LYS A 222 -20.41 -15.27 -6.17
CA LYS A 222 -21.00 -14.90 -4.87
C LYS A 222 -20.11 -15.34 -3.71
N TYR A 223 -19.59 -16.58 -3.78
CA TYR A 223 -18.70 -17.10 -2.75
C TYR A 223 -17.35 -16.36 -2.75
N LEU A 224 -16.77 -16.05 -3.91
CA LEU A 224 -15.57 -15.23 -4.02
C LEU A 224 -15.76 -13.86 -3.37
N THR A 225 -16.88 -13.17 -3.66
CA THR A 225 -17.20 -11.88 -3.05
C THR A 225 -17.33 -11.96 -1.53
N MET A 226 -17.99 -13.01 -1.02
CA MET A 226 -18.12 -13.25 0.42
C MET A 226 -16.77 -13.50 1.09
N VAL A 227 -15.90 -14.26 0.46
CA VAL A 227 -14.54 -14.52 0.94
C VAL A 227 -13.73 -13.22 0.98
N CYS A 228 -13.72 -12.44 -0.10
CA CYS A 228 -13.04 -11.14 -0.12
C CYS A 228 -13.53 -10.23 1.01
N GLN A 229 -14.85 -10.13 1.18
CA GLN A 229 -15.45 -9.28 2.21
C GLN A 229 -15.08 -9.73 3.62
N LYS A 230 -15.05 -11.03 3.86
CA LYS A 230 -14.68 -11.60 5.15
C LYS A 230 -13.24 -11.28 5.57
N TYR A 231 -12.31 -11.28 4.62
CA TYR A 231 -10.87 -11.18 4.93
C TYR A 231 -10.26 -9.80 4.64
N SER A 232 -10.99 -8.90 3.98
CA SER A 232 -10.47 -7.58 3.63
C SER A 232 -11.48 -6.44 3.70
N ASP A 233 -12.69 -6.69 4.17
CA ASP A 233 -13.81 -5.75 4.18
C ASP A 233 -14.14 -5.16 2.78
N LYS A 234 -13.63 -5.80 1.70
CA LYS A 234 -13.84 -5.40 0.31
C LYS A 234 -14.46 -6.53 -0.49
N THR A 235 -15.31 -6.17 -1.43
CA THR A 235 -15.83 -7.12 -2.42
C THR A 235 -14.78 -7.49 -3.46
N ALA A 236 -14.96 -8.60 -4.16
CA ALA A 236 -14.11 -8.97 -5.28
C ALA A 236 -14.06 -7.88 -6.38
N SER A 237 -15.20 -7.22 -6.64
CA SER A 237 -15.28 -6.12 -7.61
C SER A 237 -14.48 -4.89 -7.18
N GLU A 238 -14.44 -4.58 -5.90
CA GLU A 238 -13.61 -3.47 -5.39
C GLU A 238 -12.12 -3.78 -5.50
N TRP A 239 -11.73 -5.04 -5.31
CA TRP A 239 -10.36 -5.48 -5.56
C TRP A 239 -9.96 -5.33 -7.04
N VAL A 240 -10.78 -5.83 -7.96
CA VAL A 240 -10.56 -5.68 -9.41
C VAL A 240 -10.48 -4.19 -9.80
N ALA A 241 -11.37 -3.36 -9.26
CA ALA A 241 -11.34 -1.92 -9.52
C ALA A 241 -10.06 -1.27 -8.98
N GLN A 242 -9.61 -1.66 -7.80
CA GLN A 242 -8.38 -1.15 -7.20
C GLN A 242 -7.15 -1.42 -8.10
N TYR A 243 -6.93 -2.68 -8.47
CA TYR A 243 -5.82 -3.06 -9.34
C TYR A 243 -5.89 -2.37 -10.71
N THR A 244 -7.10 -2.27 -11.28
CA THR A 244 -7.32 -1.57 -12.55
C THR A 244 -6.95 -0.09 -12.45
N ILE A 245 -7.33 0.60 -11.36
CA ILE A 245 -7.03 2.03 -11.15
C ILE A 245 -5.52 2.25 -11.00
N GLU A 246 -4.83 1.34 -10.32
CA GLU A 246 -3.37 1.42 -10.15
C GLU A 246 -2.65 1.28 -11.48
N GLU A 247 -3.05 0.34 -12.32
CA GLU A 247 -2.52 0.23 -13.68
C GLU A 247 -2.83 1.47 -14.55
N ILE A 248 -4.04 2.02 -14.44
CA ILE A 248 -4.39 3.27 -15.13
C ILE A 248 -3.44 4.39 -14.73
N ARG A 249 -3.21 4.57 -13.44
CA ARG A 249 -2.28 5.59 -12.94
C ARG A 249 -0.88 5.39 -13.47
N PHE A 250 -0.38 4.16 -13.41
CA PHE A 250 0.94 3.81 -13.92
C PHE A 250 1.08 4.15 -15.39
N TYR A 251 0.17 3.66 -16.26
CA TYR A 251 0.28 3.92 -17.69
C TYR A 251 0.10 5.39 -18.04
N LEU A 252 -0.78 6.10 -17.35
CA LEU A 252 -0.98 7.54 -17.60
C LEU A 252 0.24 8.37 -17.20
N LYS A 253 0.95 7.97 -16.13
CA LYS A 253 2.09 8.71 -15.59
C LYS A 253 3.41 8.30 -16.26
N SER A 254 3.66 7.00 -16.36
CA SER A 254 5.01 6.45 -16.61
C SER A 254 5.24 6.00 -18.04
N THR A 255 4.30 6.19 -18.97
CA THR A 255 4.45 5.74 -20.35
C THR A 255 4.08 6.82 -21.37
N GLU A 256 4.69 6.73 -22.57
CA GLU A 256 4.35 7.58 -23.73
C GLU A 256 3.18 7.01 -24.56
N LEU A 257 2.57 5.90 -24.12
CA LEU A 257 1.41 5.31 -24.79
C LEU A 257 0.29 6.33 -24.91
N SER A 258 -0.37 6.39 -26.06
CA SER A 258 -1.56 7.22 -26.25
C SER A 258 -2.70 6.74 -25.31
N ILE A 259 -3.62 7.64 -25.00
CA ILE A 259 -4.80 7.30 -24.18
C ILE A 259 -5.60 6.15 -24.82
N LYS A 260 -5.61 6.06 -26.16
CA LYS A 260 -6.25 4.98 -26.91
C LYS A 260 -5.55 3.64 -26.69
N GLU A 261 -4.23 3.61 -26.75
CA GLU A 261 -3.44 2.41 -26.51
C GLU A 261 -3.58 1.91 -25.07
N ILE A 262 -3.56 2.83 -24.09
CA ILE A 262 -3.81 2.48 -22.69
C ILE A 262 -5.20 1.89 -22.50
N SER A 263 -6.22 2.50 -23.07
CA SER A 263 -7.59 2.00 -23.02
C SER A 263 -7.69 0.57 -23.57
N ALA A 264 -7.08 0.32 -24.72
CA ALA A 264 -7.07 -1.01 -25.35
C ALA A 264 -6.29 -2.02 -24.50
N LYS A 265 -5.10 -1.65 -24.02
CA LYS A 265 -4.23 -2.50 -23.17
C LYS A 265 -4.93 -2.93 -21.86
N LEU A 266 -5.72 -2.04 -21.28
CA LEU A 266 -6.46 -2.32 -20.04
C LEU A 266 -7.82 -2.99 -20.28
N GLY A 267 -8.11 -3.42 -21.52
CA GLY A 267 -9.33 -4.17 -21.86
C GLY A 267 -10.62 -3.35 -21.82
N PHE A 268 -10.56 -2.05 -22.05
CA PHE A 268 -11.78 -1.23 -22.18
C PHE A 268 -12.36 -1.37 -23.59
N ALA A 269 -13.69 -1.56 -23.66
CA ALA A 269 -14.41 -1.75 -24.93
C ALA A 269 -14.25 -0.54 -25.88
N ASN A 270 -14.16 0.67 -25.32
CA ASN A 270 -13.97 1.90 -26.09
C ASN A 270 -13.47 3.04 -25.19
N MET A 271 -13.04 4.14 -25.84
CA MET A 271 -12.51 5.34 -25.20
C MET A 271 -13.51 6.03 -24.26
N SER A 272 -14.80 6.01 -24.58
CA SER A 272 -15.83 6.65 -23.76
C SER A 272 -16.00 5.93 -22.43
N HIS A 273 -15.99 4.59 -22.45
CA HIS A 273 -16.02 3.78 -21.23
C HIS A 273 -14.75 3.98 -20.39
N PHE A 274 -13.57 4.03 -21.02
CA PHE A 274 -12.32 4.33 -20.35
C PHE A 274 -12.35 5.71 -19.67
N GLY A 275 -12.71 6.75 -20.42
CA GLY A 275 -12.78 8.11 -19.92
C GLY A 275 -13.77 8.26 -18.75
N SER A 276 -14.96 7.64 -18.86
CA SER A 276 -15.95 7.63 -17.77
C SER A 276 -15.46 6.90 -16.54
N TYR A 277 -14.77 5.77 -16.72
CA TYR A 277 -14.20 4.99 -15.63
C TYR A 277 -13.11 5.79 -14.89
N VAL A 278 -12.17 6.40 -15.64
CA VAL A 278 -11.11 7.24 -15.08
C VAL A 278 -11.70 8.43 -14.34
N ARG A 279 -12.65 9.14 -14.92
CA ARG A 279 -13.30 10.29 -14.26
C ARG A 279 -14.03 9.88 -12.98
N LYS A 280 -14.71 8.73 -12.98
CA LYS A 280 -15.38 8.20 -11.79
C LYS A 280 -14.41 7.91 -10.65
N HIS A 281 -13.23 7.39 -10.94
CA HIS A 281 -12.30 6.90 -9.91
C HIS A 281 -11.17 7.88 -9.57
N LEU A 282 -10.74 8.73 -10.52
CA LEU A 282 -9.66 9.70 -10.32
C LEU A 282 -10.15 11.15 -10.27
N GLY A 283 -11.46 11.39 -10.52
CA GLY A 283 -12.07 12.71 -10.45
C GLY A 283 -11.84 13.60 -11.68
N MET A 284 -11.04 13.17 -12.65
CA MET A 284 -10.68 13.92 -13.85
C MET A 284 -10.53 13.01 -15.07
N SER A 285 -10.45 13.57 -16.27
CA SER A 285 -10.26 12.80 -17.49
C SER A 285 -8.85 12.19 -17.57
N PRO A 286 -8.63 11.13 -18.39
CA PRO A 286 -7.30 10.57 -18.58
C PRO A 286 -6.25 11.59 -19.06
N SER A 287 -6.64 12.50 -19.94
CA SER A 287 -5.74 13.54 -20.47
C SER A 287 -5.39 14.59 -19.43
N GLU A 288 -6.37 15.04 -18.64
CA GLU A 288 -6.15 15.96 -17.51
C GLU A 288 -5.23 15.32 -16.47
N TYR A 289 -5.47 14.04 -16.12
CA TYR A 289 -4.63 13.33 -15.16
C TYR A 289 -3.18 13.24 -15.65
N ARG A 290 -2.96 12.87 -16.91
CA ARG A 290 -1.61 12.82 -17.50
C ARG A 290 -0.93 14.20 -17.50
N TYR A 291 -1.66 15.25 -17.84
CA TYR A 291 -1.12 16.61 -17.87
C TYR A 291 -0.65 17.05 -16.48
N THR A 292 -1.49 16.87 -15.46
CA THR A 292 -1.15 17.24 -14.07
C THR A 292 0.07 16.48 -13.52
N GLN A 293 0.38 15.29 -14.07
CA GLN A 293 1.53 14.49 -13.64
C GLN A 293 2.82 14.83 -14.41
N LYS A 294 2.75 15.50 -15.55
CA LYS A 294 3.92 15.96 -16.33
C LYS A 294 4.42 17.35 -15.91
N GLU A 295 3.63 18.12 -15.17
CA GLU A 295 4.00 19.46 -14.69
C GLU A 295 4.69 19.46 -13.30
N VAL A 296 4.84 18.30 -12.67
CA VAL A 296 5.52 18.09 -11.40
C VAL A 296 6.87 17.39 -11.65
#